data_d969037355823564195eec0f2bc74ae5
#
_entry.id   d969037355823564195eec0f2bc74ae5
#
_cell.length_a   1.000
_cell.length_b   1.000
_cell.length_c   1.000
_cell.angle_alpha   90.00
_cell.angle_beta   90.00
_cell.angle_gamma   90.00
#
_symmetry.space_group_name_H-M   'P 1'
#
loop_
_entity.id
_entity.type
_entity.pdbx_description
1 polymer ?
#
loop_
_entity_poly.entity_id
_entity_poly.type
_entity_poly.pdbx_seq_one_letter_code
_entity_poly.pdbx_strand_id
1 'polypeptide(L)'
;NFNHLKIHSQFSICEGAIKIDDLKDITKDNKLKAVGLCDTSNLCGALEFAEKLSKSGSQPIIGTQINFKLNDTTGLLPLFALNEDGYKTIIKLSSLSFLKNDELSDPHLDLNELLNNNEGIAIFSGTINGLFGQLFNKGKFSEISENFSKLKANYGDRFYIEIQRHGDQNEKEFEKFNLISSKKLDIPLIATNEVFYINKDMHEAHDALICIKNKTYVNEKNRVRFSNHHYLKSSSEMVDLFADLPEALENNYNFPFRCSFRPLSSKPILPNISSDKGISADEILKKDSLDGLNEKFIKIFK
;
A
#
# COMPACT_ATOMS: atom_id res chain seq x y z
N ASN A 1 0.25 15.14 -17.99
CA ASN A 1 1.18 14.47 -17.08
C ASN A 1 0.42 13.42 -16.27
N PHE A 2 1.03 12.26 -16.05
CA PHE A 2 0.51 11.17 -15.24
C PHE A 2 1.42 10.92 -14.03
N ASN A 3 0.87 10.71 -12.85
CA ASN A 3 1.61 10.39 -11.64
C ASN A 3 1.45 8.90 -11.31
N HIS A 4 2.54 8.16 -11.22
CA HIS A 4 2.51 6.78 -10.77
C HIS A 4 2.31 6.75 -9.26
N LEU A 5 1.09 6.46 -8.81
CA LEU A 5 0.72 6.43 -7.40
C LEU A 5 0.92 5.05 -6.75
N LYS A 6 0.88 3.96 -7.55
CA LYS A 6 0.96 2.58 -7.06
C LYS A 6 2.23 1.88 -7.55
N ILE A 7 3.37 2.29 -7.00
CA ILE A 7 4.64 1.59 -7.23
C ILE A 7 4.94 0.69 -6.04
N HIS A 8 5.26 -0.57 -6.34
CA HIS A 8 5.71 -1.57 -5.39
C HIS A 8 7.23 -1.68 -5.43
N SER A 9 7.87 -1.35 -4.31
CA SER A 9 9.31 -1.46 -4.17
C SER A 9 9.74 -2.87 -3.74
N GLN A 10 11.06 -3.04 -3.56
CA GLN A 10 11.64 -4.26 -2.99
C GLN A 10 11.08 -4.61 -1.60
N PHE A 11 10.41 -3.69 -0.92
CA PHE A 11 9.78 -3.92 0.37
C PHE A 11 8.38 -4.57 0.25
N SER A 12 7.79 -4.62 -0.95
CA SER A 12 6.73 -5.58 -1.28
C SER A 12 7.36 -6.94 -1.54
N ILE A 13 7.67 -7.67 -0.47
CA ILE A 13 8.50 -8.88 -0.49
C ILE A 13 7.93 -9.91 -1.47
N CYS A 14 8.78 -10.36 -2.41
CA CYS A 14 8.42 -11.29 -3.49
C CYS A 14 7.27 -10.80 -4.40
N GLU A 15 7.03 -9.49 -4.46
CA GLU A 15 6.10 -8.84 -5.40
C GLU A 15 6.79 -7.73 -6.18
N GLY A 16 7.28 -6.70 -5.48
CA GLY A 16 7.97 -5.58 -6.09
C GLY A 16 9.41 -5.92 -6.45
N ALA A 17 9.80 -5.58 -7.68
CA ALA A 17 11.17 -5.76 -8.17
C ALA A 17 11.90 -4.42 -8.39
N ILE A 18 11.38 -3.32 -7.83
CA ILE A 18 11.92 -1.97 -8.00
C ILE A 18 12.71 -1.57 -6.75
N LYS A 19 13.99 -1.28 -6.91
CA LYS A 19 14.79 -0.68 -5.84
C LYS A 19 14.50 0.82 -5.75
N ILE A 20 14.45 1.35 -4.53
CA ILE A 20 14.20 2.78 -4.32
C ILE A 20 15.31 3.65 -4.94
N ASP A 21 16.55 3.16 -5.01
CA ASP A 21 17.64 3.88 -5.68
C ASP A 21 17.39 3.99 -7.19
N ASP A 22 17.01 2.89 -7.84
CA ASP A 22 16.70 2.89 -9.27
C ASP A 22 15.51 3.82 -9.55
N LEU A 23 14.48 3.79 -8.70
CA LEU A 23 13.32 4.66 -8.81
C LEU A 23 13.69 6.14 -8.68
N LYS A 24 14.58 6.50 -7.76
CA LYS A 24 15.10 7.86 -7.60
C LYS A 24 15.76 8.35 -8.90
N ASP A 25 16.60 7.53 -9.52
CA ASP A 25 17.32 7.89 -10.73
C ASP A 25 16.37 8.06 -11.93
N ILE A 26 15.44 7.10 -12.12
CA ILE A 26 14.38 7.18 -13.14
C ILE A 26 13.51 8.43 -12.95
N THR A 27 13.14 8.73 -11.70
CA THR A 27 12.32 9.89 -11.37
C THR A 27 13.01 11.20 -11.75
N LYS A 28 14.31 11.30 -11.50
CA LYS A 28 15.13 12.45 -11.88
C LYS A 28 15.27 12.58 -13.38
N ASP A 29 15.61 11.48 -14.09
CA ASP A 29 15.83 11.47 -15.53
C ASP A 29 14.55 11.80 -16.30
N ASN A 30 13.43 11.26 -15.90
CA ASN A 30 12.11 11.51 -16.50
C ASN A 30 11.41 12.77 -15.94
N LYS A 31 12.04 13.50 -15.01
CA LYS A 31 11.50 14.73 -14.39
C LYS A 31 10.08 14.55 -13.83
N LEU A 32 9.82 13.39 -13.21
CA LEU A 32 8.54 13.10 -12.59
C LEU A 32 8.33 14.02 -11.38
N LYS A 33 7.20 14.73 -11.34
CA LYS A 33 6.93 15.74 -10.31
C LYS A 33 6.44 15.13 -9.01
N ALA A 34 5.69 14.06 -9.09
CA ALA A 34 5.19 13.31 -7.94
C ALA A 34 5.19 11.81 -8.25
N VAL A 35 5.49 11.02 -7.25
CA VAL A 35 5.53 9.55 -7.33
C VAL A 35 5.01 8.96 -6.03
N GLY A 36 4.17 7.93 -6.13
CA GLY A 36 3.60 7.22 -4.99
C GLY A 36 4.29 5.88 -4.74
N LEU A 37 4.58 5.60 -3.48
CA LEU A 37 4.94 4.27 -2.99
C LEU A 37 3.67 3.62 -2.43
N CYS A 38 3.39 2.37 -2.82
CA CYS A 38 2.21 1.65 -2.34
C CYS A 38 2.56 0.18 -2.10
N ASP A 39 3.53 -0.06 -1.21
CA ASP A 39 3.96 -1.41 -0.87
C ASP A 39 2.84 -2.21 -0.18
N THR A 40 2.87 -3.53 -0.33
CA THR A 40 1.85 -4.42 0.22
C THR A 40 2.07 -4.67 1.71
N SER A 41 1.09 -4.33 2.52
CA SER A 41 0.97 -4.60 3.96
C SER A 41 2.08 -4.02 4.85
N ASN A 42 2.89 -3.07 4.34
CA ASN A 42 3.94 -2.45 5.14
C ASN A 42 4.31 -1.05 4.65
N LEU A 43 5.08 -0.34 5.48
CA LEU A 43 5.63 1.00 5.21
C LEU A 43 7.17 1.01 5.37
N CYS A 44 7.82 -0.16 5.24
CA CYS A 44 9.26 -0.29 5.50
C CYS A 44 10.12 0.60 4.60
N GLY A 45 9.71 0.80 3.36
CA GLY A 45 10.39 1.68 2.40
C GLY A 45 10.05 3.16 2.51
N ALA A 46 9.04 3.55 3.29
CA ALA A 46 8.44 4.88 3.23
C ALA A 46 9.44 6.01 3.55
N LEU A 47 10.27 5.86 4.59
CA LEU A 47 11.25 6.87 4.99
C LEU A 47 12.36 7.01 3.93
N GLU A 48 12.96 5.90 3.52
CA GLU A 48 14.00 5.89 2.48
C GLU A 48 13.51 6.50 1.17
N PHE A 49 12.31 6.09 0.73
CA PHE A 49 11.64 6.62 -0.45
C PHE A 49 11.43 8.14 -0.34
N ALA A 50 10.85 8.60 0.79
CA ALA A 50 10.58 10.01 1.00
C ALA A 50 11.84 10.87 0.95
N GLU A 51 12.93 10.43 1.58
CA GLU A 51 14.20 11.16 1.59
C GLU A 51 14.85 11.20 0.21
N LYS A 52 14.90 10.06 -0.48
CA LYS A 52 15.58 9.94 -1.78
C LYS A 52 14.84 10.72 -2.87
N LEU A 53 13.51 10.61 -2.94
CA LEU A 53 12.74 11.32 -3.95
C LEU A 53 12.68 12.83 -3.72
N SER A 54 12.57 13.27 -2.47
CA SER A 54 12.63 14.71 -2.18
C SER A 54 13.96 15.33 -2.60
N LYS A 55 15.08 14.59 -2.43
CA LYS A 55 16.41 15.04 -2.90
C LYS A 55 16.51 15.08 -4.43
N SER A 56 15.74 14.30 -5.16
CA SER A 56 15.66 14.33 -6.63
C SER A 56 14.71 15.42 -7.17
N GLY A 57 14.02 16.14 -6.28
CA GLY A 57 13.09 17.20 -6.66
C GLY A 57 11.67 16.72 -6.98
N SER A 58 11.31 15.49 -6.59
CA SER A 58 9.99 14.92 -6.75
C SER A 58 9.26 14.83 -5.42
N GLN A 59 7.94 15.04 -5.46
CA GLN A 59 7.09 14.88 -4.28
C GLN A 59 6.84 13.38 -4.02
N PRO A 60 7.26 12.83 -2.87
CA PRO A 60 6.90 11.47 -2.48
C PRO A 60 5.47 11.43 -1.94
N ILE A 61 4.65 10.53 -2.48
CA ILE A 61 3.32 10.23 -1.98
C ILE A 61 3.40 8.89 -1.24
N ILE A 62 2.97 8.85 0.01
CA ILE A 62 3.07 7.67 0.85
C ILE A 62 1.74 6.96 0.91
N GLY A 63 1.74 5.71 0.48
CA GLY A 63 0.62 4.79 0.58
C GLY A 63 1.06 3.38 0.91
N THR A 64 0.12 2.52 1.11
CA THR A 64 0.25 1.07 1.21
C THR A 64 -1.06 0.43 0.83
N GLN A 65 -1.03 -0.81 0.36
CA GLN A 65 -2.26 -1.59 0.22
C GLN A 65 -2.32 -2.65 1.32
N ILE A 66 -3.48 -2.72 1.96
CA ILE A 66 -3.75 -3.64 3.08
C ILE A 66 -4.89 -4.57 2.69
N ASN A 67 -4.83 -5.83 3.13
CA ASN A 67 -5.94 -6.74 2.98
C ASN A 67 -7.08 -6.37 3.93
N PHE A 68 -8.27 -6.21 3.36
CA PHE A 68 -9.51 -6.07 4.10
C PHE A 68 -10.43 -7.24 3.81
N LYS A 69 -11.11 -7.69 4.85
CA LYS A 69 -12.08 -8.77 4.79
C LYS A 69 -13.49 -8.21 4.83
N LEU A 70 -14.32 -8.67 3.94
CA LEU A 70 -15.75 -8.43 3.90
C LEU A 70 -16.45 -9.78 3.74
N ASN A 71 -17.12 -10.22 4.77
CA ASN A 71 -17.74 -11.57 4.84
C ASN A 71 -16.72 -12.68 4.55
N ASP A 72 -16.88 -13.40 3.45
CA ASP A 72 -16.02 -14.52 2.98
C ASP A 72 -14.95 -14.11 1.96
N THR A 73 -14.79 -12.82 1.71
CA THR A 73 -13.85 -12.30 0.71
C THR A 73 -12.83 -11.40 1.37
N THR A 74 -11.55 -11.68 1.11
CA THR A 74 -10.42 -10.86 1.55
C THR A 74 -9.68 -10.35 0.34
N GLY A 75 -9.30 -9.09 0.33
CA GLY A 75 -8.55 -8.51 -0.77
C GLY A 75 -7.97 -7.14 -0.45
N LEU A 76 -7.03 -6.70 -1.27
CA LEU A 76 -6.26 -5.48 -1.08
C LEU A 76 -7.09 -4.23 -1.39
N LEU A 77 -6.90 -3.18 -0.59
CA LEU A 77 -7.35 -1.81 -0.84
C LEU A 77 -6.16 -0.86 -0.66
N PRO A 78 -5.89 0.02 -1.63
CA PRO A 78 -4.86 1.05 -1.53
C PRO A 78 -5.28 2.21 -0.64
N LEU A 79 -4.42 2.58 0.28
CA LEU A 79 -4.57 3.70 1.23
C LEU A 79 -3.43 4.69 1.02
N PHE A 80 -3.72 5.99 1.03
CA PHE A 80 -2.73 7.05 0.88
C PHE A 80 -2.84 8.07 1.99
N ALA A 81 -1.71 8.48 2.55
CA ALA A 81 -1.63 9.54 3.54
C ALA A 81 -1.78 10.91 2.87
N LEU A 82 -2.79 11.68 3.26
CA LEU A 82 -2.95 13.07 2.80
C LEU A 82 -2.18 14.04 3.69
N ASN A 83 -2.03 13.72 4.97
CA ASN A 83 -1.33 14.51 5.98
C ASN A 83 -0.67 13.61 7.04
N GLU A 84 -0.10 14.20 8.08
CA GLU A 84 0.58 13.45 9.15
C GLU A 84 -0.36 12.50 9.91
N ASP A 85 -1.58 12.93 10.18
CA ASP A 85 -2.56 12.08 10.87
C ASP A 85 -2.96 10.89 10.00
N GLY A 86 -3.09 11.10 8.69
CA GLY A 86 -3.28 10.02 7.73
C GLY A 86 -2.12 9.01 7.71
N TYR A 87 -0.89 9.48 7.82
CA TYR A 87 0.26 8.59 7.93
C TYR A 87 0.21 7.76 9.22
N LYS A 88 -0.12 8.38 10.36
CA LYS A 88 -0.33 7.69 11.65
C LYS A 88 -1.48 6.67 11.56
N THR A 89 -2.57 7.04 10.87
CA THR A 89 -3.71 6.14 10.63
C THR A 89 -3.29 4.91 9.83
N ILE A 90 -2.51 5.08 8.76
CA ILE A 90 -2.00 3.96 7.95
C ILE A 90 -1.05 3.07 8.77
N ILE A 91 -0.13 3.65 9.57
CA ILE A 91 0.73 2.89 10.47
C ILE A 91 -0.10 2.04 11.43
N LYS A 92 -1.14 2.64 12.03
CA LYS A 92 -2.04 1.94 12.95
C LYS A 92 -2.77 0.78 12.25
N LEU A 93 -3.36 1.02 11.09
CA LEU A 93 -4.06 -0.02 10.31
C LEU A 93 -3.10 -1.14 9.88
N SER A 94 -1.92 -0.80 9.38
CA SER A 94 -0.90 -1.78 9.03
C SER A 94 -0.51 -2.64 10.24
N SER A 95 -0.24 -2.02 11.40
CA SER A 95 0.10 -2.75 12.62
C SER A 95 -1.04 -3.66 13.10
N LEU A 96 -2.28 -3.16 13.10
CA LEU A 96 -3.45 -3.92 13.51
C LEU A 96 -3.72 -5.13 12.60
N SER A 97 -3.40 -5.04 11.30
CA SER A 97 -3.57 -6.15 10.36
C SER A 97 -2.73 -7.37 10.71
N PHE A 98 -1.59 -7.18 11.37
CA PHE A 98 -0.77 -8.26 11.91
C PHE A 98 -1.18 -8.69 13.31
N LEU A 99 -1.50 -7.72 14.19
CA LEU A 99 -1.76 -7.99 15.61
C LEU A 99 -3.12 -8.62 15.89
N LYS A 100 -4.11 -8.44 15.02
CA LYS A 100 -5.47 -8.97 15.20
C LYS A 100 -5.68 -10.37 14.62
N ASN A 101 -4.68 -10.93 13.97
CA ASN A 101 -4.77 -12.22 13.30
C ASN A 101 -3.82 -13.24 13.94
N ASP A 102 -4.16 -14.52 13.81
CA ASP A 102 -3.29 -15.62 14.21
C ASP A 102 -2.06 -15.69 13.31
N GLU A 103 -0.92 -16.19 13.83
CA GLU A 103 0.36 -16.27 13.12
C GLU A 103 0.29 -17.06 11.80
N LEU A 104 -0.72 -17.91 11.61
CA LEU A 104 -0.90 -18.76 10.44
C LEU A 104 -1.78 -18.13 9.35
N SER A 105 -2.46 -17.01 9.65
CA SER A 105 -3.33 -16.34 8.67
C SER A 105 -2.63 -15.16 8.02
N ASP A 106 -2.94 -14.92 6.72
CA ASP A 106 -2.46 -13.71 6.05
C ASP A 106 -2.96 -12.46 6.78
N PRO A 107 -2.10 -11.45 6.99
CA PRO A 107 -2.49 -10.22 7.67
C PRO A 107 -3.66 -9.53 6.98
N HIS A 108 -4.73 -9.27 7.73
CA HIS A 108 -5.92 -8.59 7.21
C HIS A 108 -6.70 -7.87 8.33
N LEU A 109 -7.61 -7.00 7.94
CA LEU A 109 -8.56 -6.31 8.83
C LEU A 109 -9.98 -6.50 8.33
N ASP A 110 -10.96 -6.46 9.23
CA ASP A 110 -12.36 -6.28 8.83
C ASP A 110 -12.54 -4.90 8.17
N LEU A 111 -13.40 -4.81 7.14
CA LEU A 111 -13.64 -3.56 6.43
C LEU A 111 -14.18 -2.45 7.36
N ASN A 112 -14.87 -2.80 8.45
CA ASN A 112 -15.35 -1.84 9.45
C ASN A 112 -14.19 -1.12 10.16
N GLU A 113 -13.02 -1.75 10.32
CA GLU A 113 -11.84 -1.06 10.88
C GLU A 113 -11.42 0.14 10.02
N LEU A 114 -11.59 0.04 8.71
CA LEU A 114 -11.33 1.13 7.79
C LEU A 114 -12.35 2.26 7.96
N LEU A 115 -13.62 1.93 8.17
CA LEU A 115 -14.67 2.93 8.43
C LEU A 115 -14.46 3.67 9.76
N ASN A 116 -13.90 2.98 10.76
CA ASN A 116 -13.62 3.55 12.08
C ASN A 116 -12.29 4.33 12.17
N ASN A 117 -11.40 4.19 11.19
CA ASN A 117 -10.10 4.84 11.14
C ASN A 117 -9.93 5.54 9.80
N ASN A 118 -10.56 6.70 9.62
CA ASN A 118 -10.66 7.39 8.34
C ASN A 118 -9.92 8.73 8.30
N GLU A 119 -9.20 9.09 9.36
CA GLU A 119 -8.60 10.41 9.50
C GLU A 119 -7.38 10.56 8.57
N GLY A 120 -7.39 11.64 7.78
CA GLY A 120 -6.27 12.06 6.96
C GLY A 120 -5.85 11.09 5.84
N ILE A 121 -6.65 10.08 5.51
CA ILE A 121 -6.34 9.12 4.44
C ILE A 121 -7.32 9.23 3.27
N ALA A 122 -6.82 8.94 2.07
CA ALA A 122 -7.62 8.65 0.89
C ALA A 122 -7.56 7.14 0.59
N ILE A 123 -8.64 6.63 0.00
CA ILE A 123 -8.80 5.21 -0.36
C ILE A 123 -9.11 5.10 -1.84
N PHE A 124 -8.49 4.13 -2.49
CA PHE A 124 -8.91 3.69 -3.83
C PHE A 124 -9.62 2.35 -3.75
N SER A 125 -10.59 2.13 -4.65
CA SER A 125 -11.39 0.90 -4.65
C SER A 125 -10.59 -0.37 -4.98
N GLY A 126 -9.38 -0.23 -5.47
CA GLY A 126 -8.53 -1.35 -5.83
C GLY A 126 -8.83 -1.92 -7.23
N THR A 127 -8.07 -2.93 -7.58
CA THR A 127 -8.04 -3.57 -8.90
C THR A 127 -9.06 -4.71 -9.02
N ILE A 128 -9.12 -5.33 -10.20
CA ILE A 128 -9.89 -6.59 -10.41
C ILE A 128 -9.43 -7.72 -9.46
N ASN A 129 -8.17 -7.69 -9.01
CA ASN A 129 -7.61 -8.66 -8.08
C ASN A 129 -7.72 -8.21 -6.60
N GLY A 130 -8.17 -6.97 -6.35
CA GLY A 130 -8.42 -6.43 -5.01
C GLY A 130 -9.76 -6.88 -4.42
N LEU A 131 -10.15 -6.33 -3.26
CA LEU A 131 -11.35 -6.74 -2.53
C LEU A 131 -12.61 -6.66 -3.40
N PHE A 132 -12.87 -5.52 -4.00
CA PHE A 132 -14.09 -5.29 -4.79
C PHE A 132 -14.07 -6.02 -6.14
N GLY A 133 -12.89 -6.20 -6.75
CA GLY A 133 -12.74 -7.01 -7.95
C GLY A 133 -13.01 -8.49 -7.68
N GLN A 134 -12.59 -9.03 -6.55
CA GLN A 134 -12.92 -10.40 -6.15
C GLN A 134 -14.42 -10.59 -5.88
N LEU A 135 -15.08 -9.60 -5.24
CA LEU A 135 -16.53 -9.61 -5.09
C LEU A 135 -17.26 -9.53 -6.43
N PHE A 136 -16.74 -8.74 -7.38
CA PHE A 136 -17.25 -8.66 -8.74
C PHE A 136 -17.17 -10.02 -9.45
N ASN A 137 -16.04 -10.71 -9.39
CA ASN A 137 -15.85 -12.04 -9.95
C ASN A 137 -16.76 -13.10 -9.32
N LYS A 138 -17.20 -12.90 -8.07
CA LYS A 138 -18.18 -13.72 -7.37
C LYS A 138 -19.66 -13.33 -7.69
N GLY A 139 -19.89 -12.30 -8.52
CA GLY A 139 -21.23 -11.78 -8.84
C GLY A 139 -21.93 -11.01 -7.72
N LYS A 140 -21.19 -10.56 -6.70
CA LYS A 140 -21.73 -9.88 -5.53
C LYS A 140 -21.90 -8.36 -5.73
N PHE A 141 -22.55 -7.96 -6.81
CA PHE A 141 -22.67 -6.56 -7.25
C PHE A 141 -23.38 -5.65 -6.23
N SER A 142 -24.44 -6.19 -5.58
CA SER A 142 -25.18 -5.44 -4.55
C SER A 142 -24.30 -5.12 -3.34
N GLU A 143 -23.47 -6.09 -2.92
CA GLU A 143 -22.55 -5.95 -1.81
C GLU A 143 -21.47 -4.88 -2.10
N ILE A 144 -20.94 -4.83 -3.33
CA ILE A 144 -20.03 -3.79 -3.78
C ILE A 144 -20.71 -2.41 -3.70
N SER A 145 -21.91 -2.28 -4.28
CA SER A 145 -22.63 -0.99 -4.32
C SER A 145 -22.97 -0.47 -2.93
N GLU A 146 -23.37 -1.34 -2.00
CA GLU A 146 -23.60 -1.00 -0.60
C GLU A 146 -22.34 -0.46 0.09
N ASN A 147 -21.21 -1.17 -0.08
CA ASN A 147 -19.96 -0.76 0.55
C ASN A 147 -19.35 0.48 -0.12
N PHE A 148 -19.51 0.68 -1.42
CA PHE A 148 -19.16 1.94 -2.08
C PHE A 148 -19.95 3.10 -1.49
N SER A 149 -21.24 2.93 -1.22
CA SER A 149 -22.08 3.96 -0.57
C SER A 149 -21.61 4.25 0.85
N LYS A 150 -21.24 3.24 1.64
CA LYS A 150 -20.69 3.40 2.99
C LYS A 150 -19.34 4.12 2.97
N LEU A 151 -18.45 3.75 2.06
CA LEU A 151 -17.15 4.40 1.89
C LEU A 151 -17.32 5.85 1.42
N LYS A 152 -18.20 6.13 0.46
CA LYS A 152 -18.52 7.50 0.01
C LYS A 152 -19.07 8.34 1.16
N ALA A 153 -19.97 7.81 1.96
CA ALA A 153 -20.55 8.52 3.11
C ALA A 153 -19.49 8.85 4.18
N ASN A 154 -18.50 7.96 4.38
CA ASN A 154 -17.47 8.11 5.40
C ASN A 154 -16.27 8.96 4.94
N TYR A 155 -15.85 8.80 3.69
CA TYR A 155 -14.65 9.43 3.13
C TYR A 155 -14.94 10.66 2.23
N GLY A 156 -16.18 10.81 1.77
CA GLY A 156 -16.55 11.91 0.86
C GLY A 156 -15.76 11.86 -0.45
N ASP A 157 -15.05 12.94 -0.75
CA ASP A 157 -14.19 13.09 -1.93
C ASP A 157 -12.80 12.44 -1.79
N ARG A 158 -12.52 11.78 -0.66
CA ARG A 158 -11.30 11.02 -0.41
C ARG A 158 -11.42 9.54 -0.77
N PHE A 159 -12.59 9.09 -1.19
CA PHE A 159 -12.80 7.77 -1.76
C PHE A 159 -12.88 7.88 -3.28
N TYR A 160 -12.03 7.12 -3.98
CA TYR A 160 -11.97 7.09 -5.45
C TYR A 160 -12.28 5.71 -5.97
N ILE A 161 -13.04 5.62 -7.04
CA ILE A 161 -13.11 4.40 -7.84
C ILE A 161 -11.91 4.37 -8.77
N GLU A 162 -11.07 3.37 -8.57
CA GLU A 162 -9.82 3.16 -9.30
C GLU A 162 -10.08 2.44 -10.61
N ILE A 163 -9.49 2.96 -11.68
CA ILE A 163 -9.50 2.34 -13.02
C ILE A 163 -8.06 1.99 -13.40
N GLN A 164 -7.86 0.72 -13.76
CA GLN A 164 -6.60 0.20 -14.28
C GLN A 164 -6.83 -0.53 -15.60
N ARG A 165 -5.79 -0.60 -16.42
CA ARG A 165 -5.81 -1.25 -17.75
C ARG A 165 -4.53 -2.04 -17.98
N HIS A 166 -4.46 -3.23 -17.38
CA HIS A 166 -3.36 -4.16 -17.52
C HIS A 166 -3.69 -5.34 -18.45
N GLY A 167 -4.94 -5.45 -18.91
CA GLY A 167 -5.42 -6.56 -19.72
C GLY A 167 -5.67 -7.84 -18.92
N ASP A 168 -5.89 -7.71 -17.61
CA ASP A 168 -6.23 -8.82 -16.75
C ASP A 168 -7.63 -9.38 -17.07
N GLN A 169 -7.86 -10.62 -16.70
CA GLN A 169 -9.15 -11.29 -16.92
C GLN A 169 -10.28 -10.52 -16.20
N ASN A 170 -11.39 -10.29 -16.89
CA ASN A 170 -12.57 -9.55 -16.42
C ASN A 170 -12.35 -8.07 -16.09
N GLU A 171 -11.16 -7.51 -16.33
CA GLU A 171 -10.84 -6.10 -16.03
C GLU A 171 -11.77 -5.12 -16.77
N LYS A 172 -12.06 -5.38 -18.04
CA LYS A 172 -12.95 -4.54 -18.86
C LYS A 172 -14.39 -4.53 -18.36
N GLU A 173 -14.91 -5.67 -17.93
CA GLU A 173 -16.24 -5.79 -17.37
C GLU A 173 -16.34 -5.12 -16.01
N PHE A 174 -15.29 -5.23 -15.20
CA PHE A 174 -15.17 -4.54 -13.92
C PHE A 174 -15.06 -3.02 -14.11
N GLU A 175 -14.30 -2.56 -15.10
CA GLU A 175 -14.26 -1.13 -15.47
C GLU A 175 -15.64 -0.59 -15.81
N LYS A 176 -16.44 -1.30 -16.64
CA LYS A 176 -17.82 -0.88 -16.97
C LYS A 176 -18.69 -0.77 -15.72
N PHE A 177 -18.61 -1.75 -14.82
CA PHE A 177 -19.31 -1.71 -13.54
C PHE A 177 -18.88 -0.49 -12.69
N ASN A 178 -17.59 -0.22 -12.62
CA ASN A 178 -17.01 0.90 -11.88
C ASN A 178 -17.46 2.24 -12.45
N LEU A 179 -17.49 2.42 -13.77
CA LEU A 179 -17.99 3.64 -14.43
C LEU A 179 -19.46 3.92 -14.11
N ILE A 180 -20.30 2.87 -14.14
CA ILE A 180 -21.73 2.98 -13.78
C ILE A 180 -21.86 3.36 -12.30
N SER A 181 -21.08 2.72 -11.43
CA SER A 181 -21.10 2.95 -9.98
C SER A 181 -20.64 4.35 -9.62
N SER A 182 -19.57 4.83 -10.25
CA SER A 182 -19.05 6.20 -10.10
C SER A 182 -20.14 7.24 -10.40
N LYS A 183 -20.78 7.12 -11.56
CA LYS A 183 -21.85 8.03 -11.98
C LYS A 183 -23.07 7.96 -11.06
N LYS A 184 -23.47 6.76 -10.63
CA LYS A 184 -24.65 6.55 -9.77
C LYS A 184 -24.46 7.09 -8.36
N LEU A 185 -23.26 6.95 -7.80
CA LEU A 185 -22.95 7.27 -6.40
C LEU A 185 -22.16 8.58 -6.25
N ASP A 186 -21.91 9.28 -7.35
CA ASP A 186 -21.09 10.51 -7.39
C ASP A 186 -19.71 10.30 -6.73
N ILE A 187 -19.03 9.21 -7.09
CA ILE A 187 -17.69 8.88 -6.59
C ILE A 187 -16.67 9.21 -7.68
N PRO A 188 -15.62 10.02 -7.39
CA PRO A 188 -14.63 10.39 -8.40
C PRO A 188 -13.86 9.17 -8.90
N LEU A 189 -13.56 9.17 -10.20
CA LEU A 189 -12.67 8.18 -10.82
C LEU A 189 -11.22 8.58 -10.67
N ILE A 190 -10.31 7.62 -10.57
CA ILE A 190 -8.87 7.85 -10.66
C ILE A 190 -8.19 6.80 -11.52
N ALA A 191 -7.39 7.24 -12.50
CA ALA A 191 -6.57 6.33 -13.30
C ALA A 191 -5.28 6.01 -12.57
N THR A 192 -4.94 4.73 -12.47
CA THR A 192 -3.68 4.28 -11.88
C THR A 192 -2.99 3.22 -12.73
N ASN A 193 -1.73 2.97 -12.41
CA ASN A 193 -0.95 1.87 -12.95
C ASN A 193 -0.30 1.16 -11.76
N GLU A 194 -0.59 -0.12 -11.58
CA GLU A 194 0.06 -0.94 -10.56
C GLU A 194 1.38 -1.45 -11.11
N VAL A 195 2.47 -0.97 -10.51
CA VAL A 195 3.83 -1.14 -11.06
C VAL A 195 4.64 -2.04 -10.15
N PHE A 196 5.10 -3.17 -10.67
CA PHE A 196 5.95 -4.12 -9.95
C PHE A 196 7.39 -4.13 -10.45
N TYR A 197 7.65 -3.71 -11.69
CA TYR A 197 8.96 -3.71 -12.32
C TYR A 197 9.13 -2.52 -13.28
N ILE A 198 10.38 -2.21 -13.65
CA ILE A 198 10.70 -0.98 -14.38
C ILE A 198 10.36 -1.11 -15.86
N ASN A 199 10.90 -2.13 -16.53
CA ASN A 199 10.82 -2.28 -17.98
C ASN A 199 9.98 -3.50 -18.36
N LYS A 200 9.34 -3.44 -19.52
CA LYS A 200 8.45 -4.50 -20.01
C LYS A 200 9.15 -5.85 -20.20
N ASP A 201 10.42 -5.86 -20.53
CA ASP A 201 11.26 -7.06 -20.70
C ASP A 201 11.59 -7.77 -19.38
N MET A 202 11.37 -7.11 -18.23
CA MET A 202 11.51 -7.72 -16.90
C MET A 202 10.36 -8.66 -16.52
N HIS A 203 9.33 -8.77 -17.35
CA HIS A 203 8.12 -9.54 -17.02
C HIS A 203 8.40 -11.01 -16.68
N GLU A 204 9.25 -11.71 -17.45
CA GLU A 204 9.57 -13.12 -17.19
C GLU A 204 10.35 -13.30 -15.87
N ALA A 205 11.27 -12.38 -15.56
CA ALA A 205 11.98 -12.39 -14.30
C ALA A 205 11.04 -12.12 -13.11
N HIS A 206 10.10 -11.18 -13.28
CA HIS A 206 9.05 -10.92 -12.29
C HIS A 206 8.11 -12.12 -12.11
N ASP A 207 7.72 -12.79 -13.19
CA ASP A 207 6.90 -14.00 -13.14
C ASP A 207 7.60 -15.13 -12.33
N ALA A 208 8.92 -15.27 -12.49
CA ALA A 208 9.70 -16.19 -11.65
C ALA A 208 9.70 -15.78 -10.16
N LEU A 209 9.77 -14.48 -9.86
CA LEU A 209 9.67 -13.96 -8.48
C LEU A 209 8.32 -14.31 -7.85
N ILE A 210 7.21 -14.15 -8.59
CA ILE A 210 5.86 -14.52 -8.15
C ILE A 210 5.75 -16.05 -7.92
N CYS A 211 6.41 -16.86 -8.75
CA CYS A 211 6.47 -18.31 -8.52
C CYS A 211 7.18 -18.66 -7.21
N ILE A 212 8.26 -17.98 -6.87
CA ILE A 212 8.97 -18.17 -5.59
C ILE A 212 8.03 -17.84 -4.41
N LYS A 213 7.32 -16.71 -4.48
CA LYS A 213 6.33 -16.32 -3.47
C LYS A 213 5.28 -17.41 -3.23
N ASN A 214 4.71 -17.92 -4.32
CA ASN A 214 3.59 -18.86 -4.28
C ASN A 214 4.03 -20.32 -4.16
N LYS A 215 5.35 -20.60 -4.06
CA LYS A 215 5.92 -21.95 -4.00
C LYS A 215 5.47 -22.83 -5.18
N THR A 216 5.42 -22.24 -6.39
CA THR A 216 5.03 -22.86 -7.65
C THR A 216 6.17 -22.84 -8.65
N TYR A 217 6.00 -23.49 -9.80
CA TYR A 217 6.99 -23.51 -10.87
C TYR A 217 6.50 -22.72 -12.10
N VAL A 218 7.43 -22.13 -12.85
CA VAL A 218 7.14 -21.30 -14.03
C VAL A 218 6.35 -22.05 -15.09
N ASN A 219 6.53 -23.37 -15.21
CA ASN A 219 5.84 -24.24 -16.19
C ASN A 219 4.47 -24.74 -15.73
N GLU A 220 4.04 -24.43 -14.51
CA GLU A 220 2.70 -24.78 -14.04
C GLU A 220 1.64 -23.91 -14.73
N LYS A 221 0.53 -24.54 -15.18
CA LYS A 221 -0.53 -23.84 -15.91
C LYS A 221 -1.51 -23.12 -14.97
N ASN A 222 -1.81 -23.71 -13.80
CA ASN A 222 -2.77 -23.16 -12.83
C ASN A 222 -2.03 -22.42 -11.72
N ARG A 223 -1.55 -21.22 -12.01
CA ARG A 223 -0.85 -20.37 -11.05
C ARG A 223 -1.20 -18.90 -11.24
N VAL A 224 -0.93 -18.08 -10.26
CA VAL A 224 -1.02 -16.62 -10.37
C VAL A 224 0.04 -16.15 -11.38
N ARG A 225 -0.38 -15.41 -12.38
CA ARG A 225 0.49 -14.76 -13.34
C ARG A 225 -0.08 -13.39 -13.69
N PHE A 226 0.71 -12.36 -13.49
CA PHE A 226 0.36 -11.01 -13.91
C PHE A 226 0.57 -10.85 -15.43
N SER A 227 -0.16 -9.91 -16.02
CA SER A 227 0.08 -9.52 -17.40
C SER A 227 1.45 -8.82 -17.55
N ASN A 228 1.93 -8.68 -18.80
CA ASN A 228 3.17 -7.97 -19.04
C ASN A 228 3.01 -6.43 -19.07
N HIS A 229 1.93 -5.91 -18.51
CA HIS A 229 1.61 -4.49 -18.48
C HIS A 229 1.83 -3.83 -17.10
N HIS A 230 2.41 -4.55 -16.13
CA HIS A 230 2.72 -4.04 -14.79
C HIS A 230 4.09 -3.36 -14.68
N TYR A 231 4.60 -2.82 -15.78
CA TYR A 231 5.85 -2.05 -15.80
C TYR A 231 5.59 -0.54 -15.59
N LEU A 232 6.66 0.18 -15.31
CA LEU A 232 6.63 1.62 -15.16
C LEU A 232 6.47 2.28 -16.55
N LYS A 233 5.23 2.46 -17.01
CA LYS A 233 4.90 3.08 -18.28
C LYS A 233 5.32 4.54 -18.31
N SER A 234 5.61 5.09 -19.49
CA SER A 234 5.82 6.53 -19.63
C SER A 234 4.53 7.32 -19.39
N SER A 235 4.67 8.59 -19.02
CA SER A 235 3.50 9.47 -18.84
C SER A 235 2.65 9.61 -20.11
N SER A 236 3.28 9.57 -21.30
CA SER A 236 2.57 9.59 -22.59
C SER A 236 1.77 8.31 -22.80
N GLU A 237 2.37 7.13 -22.59
CA GLU A 237 1.65 5.86 -22.69
C GLU A 237 0.42 5.83 -21.78
N MET A 238 0.53 6.37 -20.55
CA MET A 238 -0.60 6.41 -19.63
C MET A 238 -1.68 7.40 -20.05
N VAL A 239 -1.31 8.58 -20.56
CA VAL A 239 -2.28 9.56 -21.09
C VAL A 239 -3.01 8.99 -22.30
N ASP A 240 -2.32 8.34 -23.22
CA ASP A 240 -2.92 7.71 -24.39
C ASP A 240 -3.83 6.54 -24.00
N LEU A 241 -3.41 5.73 -23.02
CA LEU A 241 -4.18 4.59 -22.51
C LEU A 241 -5.53 5.01 -21.89
N PHE A 242 -5.61 6.20 -21.28
CA PHE A 242 -6.81 6.72 -20.61
C PHE A 242 -7.40 7.94 -21.31
N ALA A 243 -7.09 8.16 -22.60
CA ALA A 243 -7.57 9.34 -23.35
C ALA A 243 -9.11 9.46 -23.41
N ASP A 244 -9.82 8.35 -23.27
CA ASP A 244 -11.28 8.26 -23.20
C ASP A 244 -11.87 8.56 -21.80
N LEU A 245 -11.03 8.65 -20.77
CA LEU A 245 -11.42 8.96 -19.38
C LEU A 245 -10.65 10.17 -18.83
N PRO A 246 -10.86 11.38 -19.38
CA PRO A 246 -10.09 12.57 -18.99
C PRO A 246 -10.26 12.94 -17.52
N GLU A 247 -11.45 12.71 -16.93
CA GLU A 247 -11.69 12.94 -15.50
C GLU A 247 -10.77 12.09 -14.62
N ALA A 248 -10.58 10.81 -14.96
CA ALA A 248 -9.72 9.91 -14.20
C ALA A 248 -8.23 10.32 -14.28
N LEU A 249 -7.81 10.86 -15.43
CA LEU A 249 -6.46 11.44 -15.62
C LEU A 249 -6.31 12.75 -14.84
N GLU A 250 -7.31 13.62 -14.84
CA GLU A 250 -7.29 14.87 -14.10
C GLU A 250 -7.21 14.62 -12.59
N ASN A 251 -7.98 13.67 -12.07
CA ASN A 251 -7.92 13.29 -10.66
C ASN A 251 -6.57 12.67 -10.29
N ASN A 252 -5.96 11.86 -11.17
CA ASN A 252 -4.58 11.38 -10.97
C ASN A 252 -3.58 12.54 -10.91
N TYR A 253 -3.69 13.49 -11.85
CA TYR A 253 -2.80 14.65 -11.89
C TYR A 253 -2.95 15.54 -10.64
N ASN A 254 -4.17 15.72 -10.14
CA ASN A 254 -4.48 16.59 -9.00
C ASN A 254 -4.24 15.92 -7.64
N PHE A 255 -4.19 14.59 -7.58
CA PHE A 255 -4.07 13.85 -6.33
C PHE A 255 -2.85 14.25 -5.48
N PRO A 256 -1.64 14.47 -6.03
CA PRO A 256 -0.48 14.90 -5.25
C PRO A 256 -0.68 16.23 -4.50
N PHE A 257 -1.48 17.16 -5.02
CA PHE A 257 -1.75 18.43 -4.35
C PHE A 257 -2.57 18.27 -3.05
N ARG A 258 -3.21 17.11 -2.87
CA ARG A 258 -3.92 16.75 -1.65
C ARG A 258 -3.01 16.15 -0.59
N CYS A 259 -1.77 15.75 -0.95
CA CYS A 259 -0.82 15.08 -0.08
C CYS A 259 0.20 16.09 0.43
N SER A 260 0.15 16.43 1.72
CA SER A 260 0.99 17.48 2.33
C SER A 260 2.08 16.93 3.26
N PHE A 261 2.20 15.61 3.41
CA PHE A 261 3.08 14.99 4.38
C PHE A 261 4.05 13.99 3.75
N ARG A 262 5.25 13.95 4.29
CA ARG A 262 6.24 12.89 4.08
C ARG A 262 6.95 12.57 5.40
N PRO A 263 7.31 11.31 5.68
CA PRO A 263 8.09 10.97 6.86
C PRO A 263 9.49 11.61 6.79
N LEU A 264 9.98 12.02 7.96
CA LEU A 264 11.31 12.60 8.16
C LEU A 264 12.06 11.77 9.19
N SER A 265 13.38 11.67 9.02
CA SER A 265 14.26 11.11 10.05
C SER A 265 14.13 11.89 11.35
N SER A 266 13.95 11.19 12.45
CA SER A 266 13.98 11.74 13.80
C SER A 266 15.27 11.36 14.52
N LYS A 267 15.61 12.08 15.58
CA LYS A 267 16.69 11.65 16.47
C LYS A 267 16.31 10.32 17.13
N PRO A 268 17.29 9.43 17.37
CA PRO A 268 17.03 8.20 18.10
C PRO A 268 16.36 8.49 19.45
N ILE A 269 15.28 7.75 19.73
CA ILE A 269 14.55 7.83 20.99
C ILE A 269 14.91 6.59 21.79
N LEU A 270 15.60 6.78 22.91
CA LEU A 270 15.85 5.70 23.86
C LEU A 270 14.61 5.49 24.72
N PRO A 271 14.20 4.23 24.95
CA PRO A 271 13.10 3.94 25.85
C PRO A 271 13.40 4.50 27.25
N ASN A 272 12.44 5.20 27.81
CA ASN A 272 12.52 5.64 29.18
C ASN A 272 12.05 4.50 30.09
N ILE A 273 12.96 3.85 30.77
CA ILE A 273 12.68 2.80 31.76
C ILE A 273 12.42 3.50 33.07
N SER A 274 11.16 3.90 33.30
CA SER A 274 10.73 4.41 34.59
C SER A 274 10.10 3.29 35.41
N SER A 275 10.45 3.21 36.69
CA SER A 275 9.66 2.37 37.62
C SER A 275 8.48 3.17 38.15
N ASP A 276 7.33 2.49 38.38
CA ASP A 276 6.17 3.06 39.08
C ASP A 276 6.47 3.57 40.51
N LYS A 277 7.71 3.39 40.98
CA LYS A 277 8.20 3.76 42.31
C LYS A 277 9.14 4.98 42.33
N GLY A 278 9.30 5.70 41.21
CA GLY A 278 10.15 6.89 41.16
C GLY A 278 11.66 6.61 41.30
N ILE A 279 12.09 5.35 41.11
CA ILE A 279 13.51 4.96 41.12
C ILE A 279 14.14 5.29 39.76
N SER A 280 15.36 5.84 39.76
CA SER A 280 16.07 6.18 38.51
C SER A 280 16.45 4.92 37.69
N ALA A 281 16.59 5.07 36.38
CA ALA A 281 16.99 3.98 35.48
C ALA A 281 18.37 3.39 35.90
N ASP A 282 19.29 4.22 36.37
CA ASP A 282 20.62 3.79 36.84
C ASP A 282 20.52 2.91 38.12
N GLU A 283 19.63 3.23 39.03
CA GLU A 283 19.40 2.44 40.23
C GLU A 283 18.74 1.09 39.90
N ILE A 284 17.79 1.08 38.95
CA ILE A 284 17.17 -0.17 38.45
C ILE A 284 18.24 -1.04 37.81
N LEU A 285 19.04 -0.48 36.88
CA LEU A 285 20.11 -1.20 36.21
C LEU A 285 21.10 -1.81 37.19
N LYS A 286 21.53 -1.03 38.23
CA LYS A 286 22.43 -1.51 39.28
C LYS A 286 21.83 -2.65 40.08
N LYS A 287 20.57 -2.53 40.46
CA LYS A 287 19.86 -3.57 41.21
C LYS A 287 19.72 -4.85 40.38
N ASP A 288 19.20 -4.76 39.18
CA ASP A 288 18.97 -5.92 38.31
C ASP A 288 20.26 -6.62 37.93
N SER A 289 21.37 -5.86 37.77
CA SER A 289 22.70 -6.39 37.52
C SER A 289 23.24 -7.18 38.75
N LEU A 290 23.04 -6.68 39.96
CA LEU A 290 23.45 -7.38 41.19
C LEU A 290 22.59 -8.62 41.43
N ASP A 291 21.30 -8.54 41.23
CA ASP A 291 20.38 -9.66 41.39
C ASP A 291 20.69 -10.77 40.36
N GLY A 292 20.93 -10.43 39.11
CA GLY A 292 21.32 -11.36 38.05
C GLY A 292 22.70 -11.98 38.31
N LEU A 293 23.64 -11.22 38.87
CA LEU A 293 24.97 -11.76 39.27
C LEU A 293 24.80 -12.79 40.40
N ASN A 294 24.03 -12.48 41.44
CA ASN A 294 23.77 -13.36 42.57
C ASN A 294 23.08 -14.67 42.12
N GLU A 295 22.10 -14.58 41.21
CA GLU A 295 21.47 -15.77 40.64
C GLU A 295 22.48 -16.66 39.88
N LYS A 296 23.40 -16.06 39.13
CA LYS A 296 24.46 -16.82 38.43
C LYS A 296 25.43 -17.49 39.42
N PHE A 297 25.84 -16.80 40.48
CA PHE A 297 26.69 -17.40 41.52
C PHE A 297 25.99 -18.60 42.16
N ILE A 298 24.73 -18.50 42.53
CA ILE A 298 23.97 -19.61 43.09
C ILE A 298 23.89 -20.82 42.14
N LYS A 299 23.76 -20.58 40.82
CA LYS A 299 23.71 -21.66 39.81
C LYS A 299 25.05 -22.30 39.54
N ILE A 300 26.17 -21.58 39.65
CA ILE A 300 27.52 -22.08 39.36
C ILE A 300 28.12 -22.81 40.55
N PHE A 301 27.80 -22.39 41.77
CA PHE A 301 28.44 -22.92 43.01
C PHE A 301 27.48 -23.80 43.84
N LYS A 302 26.35 -24.21 43.25
CA LYS A 302 25.55 -25.33 43.73
C LYS A 302 25.98 -26.61 43.02
#